data_79c88e438de0a52cb27b3484300d2ada
#
_entry.id   79c88e438de0a52cb27b3484300d2ada
#
_cell.length_a   1.000
_cell.length_b   1.000
_cell.length_c   1.000
_cell.angle_alpha   90.00
_cell.angle_beta   90.00
_cell.angle_gamma   90.00
#
_symmetry.space_group_name_H-M   'P 1'
#
loop_
_entity.id
_entity.type
_entity.pdbx_description
1 polymer ?
#
loop_
_entity_poly.entity_id
_entity_poly.type
_entity_poly.pdbx_seq_one_letter_code
_entity_poly.pdbx_strand_id
1 'polypeptide(L)'
;MARVSVLQLETHFPRIAGDVGCAKTFQCELEIIIVPNATVAKVVTKDPSQLDLRPFQDALSKATGDLITTSCGFLAPLQSVLKPQCKVKFIASALGQLKTLSTLFSPEELSIITFDADKLGAAHLPAGCAAFELSIFGLDVRSHLREVISNDLPTLDENMASDDVCSAFEKATTSKTKAVILECTNLPPYKPSIRRVKEIAIYDILTAIESNLPNSVNPQFL
;
A
#
# COMPACT_ATOMS: atom_id res chain seq x y z
N MET A 1 13.88 -0.73 21.45
CA MET A 1 13.24 0.25 20.53
C MET A 1 12.26 -0.56 19.70
N ALA A 2 11.07 -0.03 19.41
CA ALA A 2 10.11 -0.73 18.54
C ALA A 2 10.70 -0.94 17.14
N ARG A 3 10.30 -1.99 16.44
CA ARG A 3 10.80 -2.37 15.12
C ARG A 3 9.65 -2.78 14.21
N VAL A 4 9.66 -2.30 12.98
CA VAL A 4 8.77 -2.75 11.89
C VAL A 4 9.57 -3.59 10.91
N SER A 5 9.11 -4.81 10.63
CA SER A 5 9.66 -5.65 9.55
C SER A 5 8.81 -5.49 8.29
N VAL A 6 9.44 -5.22 7.16
CA VAL A 6 8.79 -5.12 5.86
C VAL A 6 9.23 -6.28 4.97
N LEU A 7 8.29 -7.15 4.59
CA LEU A 7 8.49 -8.13 3.54
C LEU A 7 8.45 -7.40 2.21
N GLN A 8 9.63 -7.05 1.69
CA GLN A 8 9.77 -6.19 0.52
C GLN A 8 9.91 -7.01 -0.76
N LEU A 9 9.16 -6.63 -1.79
CA LEU A 9 9.36 -7.18 -3.13
C LEU A 9 10.79 -6.93 -3.60
N GLU A 10 11.30 -7.84 -4.41
CA GLU A 10 12.60 -7.68 -5.07
C GLU A 10 12.45 -6.64 -6.19
N THR A 11 12.73 -5.39 -5.85
CA THR A 11 12.58 -4.21 -6.70
C THR A 11 13.75 -3.26 -6.52
N HIS A 12 14.06 -2.47 -7.58
CA HIS A 12 15.20 -1.57 -7.67
C HIS A 12 14.79 -0.09 -7.76
N PHE A 13 13.53 0.20 -8.00
CA PHE A 13 13.05 1.59 -8.05
C PHE A 13 13.26 2.31 -6.71
N PRO A 14 13.52 3.64 -6.73
CA PRO A 14 13.78 4.43 -5.53
C PRO A 14 12.61 4.40 -4.56
N ARG A 15 12.91 4.18 -3.27
CA ARG A 15 11.95 4.29 -2.17
C ARG A 15 12.25 5.55 -1.39
N ILE A 16 11.46 6.59 -1.61
CA ILE A 16 11.61 7.90 -1.00
C ILE A 16 10.95 7.97 0.38
N ALA A 17 11.25 9.01 1.14
CA ALA A 17 10.63 9.21 2.46
C ALA A 17 9.10 9.32 2.34
N GLY A 18 8.39 8.55 3.17
CA GLY A 18 6.94 8.31 3.05
C GLY A 18 6.60 6.95 2.43
N ASP A 19 7.52 6.28 1.71
CA ASP A 19 7.36 4.88 1.30
C ASP A 19 7.63 3.95 2.49
N VAL A 20 6.90 2.82 2.55
CA VAL A 20 7.03 1.84 3.63
C VAL A 20 8.41 1.16 3.68
N GLY A 21 9.13 1.12 2.56
CA GLY A 21 10.48 0.58 2.47
C GLY A 21 11.60 1.60 2.74
N CYS A 22 11.28 2.85 3.11
CA CYS A 22 12.26 3.89 3.39
C CYS A 22 12.44 4.10 4.90
N ALA A 23 13.68 4.00 5.40
CA ALA A 23 13.96 4.17 6.83
C ALA A 23 13.57 5.56 7.37
N LYS A 24 13.64 6.62 6.55
CA LYS A 24 13.25 7.99 6.94
C LYS A 24 11.74 8.13 7.21
N THR A 25 10.94 7.15 6.79
CA THR A 25 9.49 7.12 7.02
C THR A 25 9.15 6.81 8.48
N PHE A 26 10.06 6.18 9.23
CA PHE A 26 9.82 5.65 10.56
C PHE A 26 10.58 6.41 11.65
N GLN A 27 10.02 6.41 12.86
CA GLN A 27 10.67 6.82 14.10
C GLN A 27 11.24 5.62 14.89
N CYS A 28 10.87 4.40 14.49
CA CYS A 28 11.36 3.14 15.05
C CYS A 28 12.38 2.49 14.10
N GLU A 29 12.95 1.36 14.50
CA GLU A 29 13.81 0.57 13.61
C GLU A 29 13.00 -0.01 12.44
N LEU A 30 13.58 0.05 11.23
CA LEU A 30 13.05 -0.59 10.04
C LEU A 30 13.93 -1.78 9.66
N GLU A 31 13.33 -2.96 9.60
CA GLU A 31 13.94 -4.19 9.10
C GLU A 31 13.37 -4.50 7.72
N ILE A 32 14.21 -4.51 6.69
CA ILE A 32 13.82 -4.89 5.33
C ILE A 32 14.21 -6.34 5.08
N ILE A 33 13.25 -7.16 4.69
CA ILE A 33 13.45 -8.55 4.30
C ILE A 33 13.01 -8.69 2.85
N ILE A 34 13.99 -8.77 1.94
CA ILE A 34 13.70 -8.97 0.51
C ILE A 34 13.11 -10.37 0.31
N VAL A 35 11.98 -10.41 -0.39
CA VAL A 35 11.32 -11.66 -0.78
C VAL A 35 11.85 -12.06 -2.15
N PRO A 36 12.70 -13.10 -2.25
CA PRO A 36 13.34 -13.46 -3.51
C PRO A 36 12.33 -13.83 -4.59
N ASN A 37 12.59 -13.39 -5.82
CA ASN A 37 11.73 -13.62 -6.99
C ASN A 37 10.32 -13.03 -6.93
N ALA A 38 9.96 -12.29 -5.88
CA ALA A 38 8.70 -11.56 -5.77
C ALA A 38 8.82 -10.19 -6.44
N THR A 39 8.83 -10.15 -7.77
CA THR A 39 8.88 -8.91 -8.56
C THR A 39 7.49 -8.32 -8.76
N VAL A 40 7.41 -7.04 -9.14
CA VAL A 40 6.13 -6.38 -9.47
C VAL A 40 5.36 -7.20 -10.51
N ALA A 41 6.02 -7.63 -11.58
CA ALA A 41 5.38 -8.38 -12.67
C ALA A 41 4.74 -9.71 -12.21
N LYS A 42 5.29 -10.36 -11.18
CA LYS A 42 4.76 -11.62 -10.64
C LYS A 42 3.69 -11.42 -9.57
N VAL A 43 3.79 -10.33 -8.79
CA VAL A 43 2.92 -10.11 -7.64
C VAL A 43 1.66 -9.32 -8.01
N VAL A 44 1.79 -8.35 -8.92
CA VAL A 44 0.69 -7.51 -9.37
C VAL A 44 -0.10 -8.24 -10.45
N THR A 45 -1.10 -8.99 -10.03
CA THR A 45 -1.92 -9.86 -10.88
C THR A 45 -3.40 -9.72 -10.54
N LYS A 46 -4.29 -9.97 -11.51
CA LYS A 46 -5.75 -10.04 -11.30
C LYS A 46 -6.17 -11.22 -10.45
N ASP A 47 -5.40 -12.30 -10.49
CA ASP A 47 -5.68 -13.53 -9.77
C ASP A 47 -4.61 -13.79 -8.70
N PRO A 48 -4.80 -13.30 -7.47
CA PRO A 48 -3.86 -13.51 -6.38
C PRO A 48 -3.77 -14.97 -5.92
N SER A 49 -4.66 -15.86 -6.35
CA SER A 49 -4.59 -17.28 -6.01
C SER A 49 -3.40 -18.01 -6.66
N GLN A 50 -2.81 -17.39 -7.70
CA GLN A 50 -1.65 -17.92 -8.41
C GLN A 50 -0.31 -17.53 -7.76
N LEU A 51 -0.31 -16.74 -6.70
CA LEU A 51 0.92 -16.35 -6.01
C LEU A 51 1.60 -17.54 -5.33
N ASP A 52 2.90 -17.68 -5.56
CA ASP A 52 3.72 -18.60 -4.76
C ASP A 52 3.92 -18.00 -3.36
N LEU A 53 3.35 -18.67 -2.36
CA LEU A 53 3.37 -18.20 -0.97
C LEU A 53 4.69 -18.53 -0.25
N ARG A 54 5.45 -19.51 -0.72
CA ARG A 54 6.65 -20.01 -0.04
C ARG A 54 7.71 -18.95 0.20
N PRO A 55 8.08 -18.09 -0.78
CA PRO A 55 9.05 -17.03 -0.54
C PRO A 55 8.60 -16.04 0.55
N PHE A 56 7.29 -15.77 0.66
CA PHE A 56 6.73 -14.90 1.70
C PHE A 56 6.73 -15.58 3.08
N GLN A 57 6.46 -16.88 3.16
CA GLN A 57 6.55 -17.66 4.40
C GLN A 57 7.99 -17.74 4.90
N ASP A 58 8.94 -17.98 4.00
CA ASP A 58 10.38 -17.99 4.31
C ASP A 58 10.87 -16.62 4.79
N ALA A 59 10.43 -15.54 4.15
CA ALA A 59 10.74 -14.18 4.60
C ALA A 59 10.10 -13.88 5.96
N LEU A 60 8.84 -14.28 6.15
CA LEU A 60 8.13 -14.11 7.42
C LEU A 60 8.85 -14.79 8.59
N SER A 61 9.42 -15.97 8.37
CA SER A 61 10.16 -16.73 9.40
C SER A 61 11.42 -16.01 9.89
N LYS A 62 11.95 -15.06 9.11
CA LYS A 62 13.15 -14.26 9.41
C LYS A 62 12.81 -12.92 10.08
N ALA A 63 11.53 -12.52 10.05
CA ALA A 63 11.11 -11.23 10.58
C ALA A 63 11.21 -11.18 12.11
N THR A 64 11.83 -10.12 12.63
CA THR A 64 12.08 -9.94 14.06
C THR A 64 11.36 -8.72 14.65
N GLY A 65 10.60 -7.99 13.85
CA GLY A 65 9.88 -6.78 14.27
C GLY A 65 8.68 -7.05 15.18
N ASP A 66 8.29 -6.02 15.91
CA ASP A 66 7.08 -5.99 16.75
C ASP A 66 5.79 -5.91 15.92
N LEU A 67 5.93 -5.48 14.66
CA LEU A 67 4.90 -5.50 13.63
C LEU A 67 5.54 -5.89 12.30
N ILE A 68 4.84 -6.72 11.52
CA ILE A 68 5.28 -7.16 10.20
C ILE A 68 4.30 -6.65 9.16
N THR A 69 4.83 -6.12 8.06
CA THR A 69 4.02 -5.64 6.91
C THR A 69 4.65 -6.03 5.58
N THR A 70 4.05 -5.60 4.48
CA THR A 70 4.56 -5.83 3.12
C THR A 70 4.77 -4.52 2.36
N SER A 71 5.55 -4.54 1.30
CA SER A 71 5.79 -3.38 0.43
C SER A 71 4.88 -3.34 -0.79
N CYS A 72 3.75 -4.07 -0.79
CA CYS A 72 2.85 -4.11 -1.95
C CYS A 72 1.41 -4.35 -1.52
N GLY A 73 0.50 -3.44 -1.87
CA GLY A 73 -0.91 -3.53 -1.51
C GLY A 73 -1.64 -4.72 -2.13
N PHE A 74 -1.22 -5.17 -3.31
CA PHE A 74 -1.76 -6.37 -3.97
C PHE A 74 -1.58 -7.66 -3.14
N LEU A 75 -0.76 -7.63 -2.11
CA LEU A 75 -0.60 -8.75 -1.17
C LEU A 75 -1.70 -8.80 -0.10
N ALA A 76 -2.76 -7.98 -0.20
CA ALA A 76 -3.90 -8.00 0.73
C ALA A 76 -4.46 -9.42 0.99
N PRO A 77 -4.60 -10.32 0.00
CA PRO A 77 -5.07 -11.69 0.22
C PRO A 77 -4.17 -12.52 1.13
N LEU A 78 -2.87 -12.20 1.22
CA LEU A 78 -1.94 -12.89 2.12
C LEU A 78 -2.25 -12.67 3.60
N GLN A 79 -3.06 -11.65 3.93
CA GLN A 79 -3.48 -11.38 5.31
C GLN A 79 -4.05 -12.62 6.00
N SER A 80 -4.93 -13.35 5.33
CA SER A 80 -5.59 -14.54 5.89
C SER A 80 -4.66 -15.73 6.03
N VAL A 81 -3.65 -15.82 5.16
CA VAL A 81 -2.72 -16.96 5.08
C VAL A 81 -1.52 -16.78 6.01
N LEU A 82 -0.93 -15.58 6.05
CA LEU A 82 0.30 -15.33 6.81
C LEU A 82 0.03 -14.91 8.26
N LYS A 83 -1.06 -14.17 8.51
CA LYS A 83 -1.39 -13.73 9.88
C LYS A 83 -1.44 -14.86 10.92
N PRO A 84 -2.01 -16.05 10.64
CA PRO A 84 -2.01 -17.17 11.60
C PRO A 84 -0.62 -17.71 11.93
N GLN A 85 0.39 -17.43 11.08
CA GLN A 85 1.77 -17.86 11.27
C GLN A 85 2.59 -16.86 12.08
N CYS A 86 2.05 -15.65 12.32
CA CYS A 86 2.74 -14.57 13.02
C CYS A 86 2.45 -14.60 14.53
N LYS A 87 3.50 -14.40 15.35
CA LYS A 87 3.37 -14.17 16.79
C LYS A 87 3.05 -12.71 17.12
N VAL A 88 3.36 -11.82 16.19
CA VAL A 88 3.14 -10.37 16.27
C VAL A 88 2.09 -9.92 15.27
N LYS A 89 1.73 -8.64 15.30
CA LYS A 89 0.77 -8.08 14.34
C LYS A 89 1.32 -8.18 12.92
N PHE A 90 0.50 -8.72 12.02
CA PHE A 90 0.77 -8.75 10.58
C PHE A 90 -0.26 -7.92 9.82
N ILE A 91 0.20 -7.02 8.96
CA ILE A 91 -0.61 -6.15 8.10
C ILE A 91 -0.13 -6.31 6.67
N ALA A 92 -0.89 -7.04 5.86
CA ALA A 92 -0.50 -7.31 4.47
C ALA A 92 -0.66 -6.09 3.55
N SER A 93 -1.66 -5.23 3.79
CA SER A 93 -2.02 -4.14 2.90
C SER A 93 -2.87 -3.10 3.62
N ALA A 94 -2.87 -1.87 3.10
CA ALA A 94 -3.80 -0.81 3.49
C ALA A 94 -5.27 -1.22 3.31
N LEU A 95 -5.56 -2.10 2.35
CA LEU A 95 -6.92 -2.63 2.09
C LEU A 95 -7.52 -3.36 3.29
N GLY A 96 -6.70 -3.84 4.24
CA GLY A 96 -7.20 -4.41 5.49
C GLY A 96 -8.07 -3.46 6.31
N GLN A 97 -7.87 -2.15 6.17
CA GLN A 97 -8.67 -1.11 6.84
C GLN A 97 -10.08 -1.00 6.26
N LEU A 98 -10.28 -1.42 5.00
CA LEU A 98 -11.56 -1.30 4.30
C LEU A 98 -12.70 -2.00 5.06
N LYS A 99 -12.41 -3.10 5.76
CA LYS A 99 -13.42 -3.81 6.55
C LYS A 99 -14.04 -2.91 7.64
N THR A 100 -13.24 -2.07 8.29
CA THR A 100 -13.74 -1.10 9.28
C THR A 100 -14.33 0.12 8.58
N LEU A 101 -13.68 0.62 7.54
CA LEU A 101 -14.12 1.82 6.83
C LEU A 101 -15.45 1.62 6.10
N SER A 102 -15.76 0.40 5.64
CA SER A 102 -17.05 0.05 5.02
C SER A 102 -18.26 0.14 5.97
N THR A 103 -18.01 0.21 7.28
CA THR A 103 -19.08 0.49 8.25
C THR A 103 -19.34 2.00 8.42
N LEU A 104 -18.43 2.85 7.96
CA LEU A 104 -18.48 4.31 8.09
C LEU A 104 -18.80 5.01 6.78
N PHE A 105 -18.39 4.42 5.66
CA PHE A 105 -18.48 5.01 4.32
C PHE A 105 -19.12 4.03 3.33
N SER A 106 -19.99 4.57 2.48
CA SER A 106 -20.47 3.85 1.30
C SER A 106 -19.40 3.83 0.19
N PRO A 107 -19.56 2.99 -0.87
CA PRO A 107 -18.66 3.00 -2.02
C PRO A 107 -18.55 4.36 -2.75
N GLU A 108 -19.60 5.22 -2.67
CA GLU A 108 -19.55 6.57 -3.26
C GLU A 108 -18.77 7.56 -2.39
N GLU A 109 -18.58 7.27 -1.11
CA GLU A 109 -17.94 8.15 -0.14
C GLU A 109 -16.47 7.80 0.11
N LEU A 110 -16.00 6.61 -0.34
CA LEU A 110 -14.63 6.16 -0.17
C LEU A 110 -14.06 5.66 -1.48
N SER A 111 -12.96 6.25 -1.91
CA SER A 111 -12.22 5.82 -3.10
C SER A 111 -10.95 5.05 -2.72
N ILE A 112 -10.54 4.13 -3.57
CA ILE A 112 -9.30 3.35 -3.44
C ILE A 112 -8.40 3.75 -4.60
N ILE A 113 -7.20 4.25 -4.31
CA ILE A 113 -6.22 4.65 -5.32
C ILE A 113 -5.06 3.67 -5.32
N THR A 114 -4.82 3.08 -6.49
CA THR A 114 -3.72 2.14 -6.74
C THR A 114 -2.88 2.59 -7.93
N PHE A 115 -1.72 1.99 -8.14
CA PHE A 115 -0.93 2.31 -9.34
C PHE A 115 -1.45 1.60 -10.59
N ASP A 116 -2.14 0.46 -10.47
CA ASP A 116 -2.69 -0.33 -11.59
C ASP A 116 -4.10 -0.86 -11.26
N ALA A 117 -5.12 -0.05 -11.59
CA ALA A 117 -6.52 -0.42 -11.36
C ALA A 117 -7.01 -1.55 -12.27
N ASP A 118 -6.33 -1.80 -13.41
CA ASP A 118 -6.69 -2.90 -14.31
C ASP A 118 -6.44 -4.27 -13.70
N LYS A 119 -5.59 -4.34 -12.68
CA LYS A 119 -5.21 -5.58 -12.01
C LYS A 119 -5.76 -5.71 -10.59
N LEU A 120 -6.18 -4.61 -9.96
CA LEU A 120 -6.81 -4.64 -8.64
C LEU A 120 -8.30 -4.87 -8.79
N GLY A 121 -8.86 -5.83 -8.08
CA GLY A 121 -10.30 -6.14 -8.16
C GLY A 121 -10.81 -6.84 -6.90
N ALA A 122 -12.05 -7.34 -6.96
CA ALA A 122 -12.76 -7.97 -5.83
C ALA A 122 -11.95 -9.06 -5.13
N ALA A 123 -11.09 -9.80 -5.86
CA ALA A 123 -10.23 -10.86 -5.29
C ALA A 123 -9.19 -10.32 -4.29
N HIS A 124 -8.89 -9.02 -4.32
CA HIS A 124 -7.96 -8.37 -3.40
C HIS A 124 -8.66 -7.73 -2.20
N LEU A 125 -9.97 -7.49 -2.32
CA LEU A 125 -10.73 -6.81 -1.28
C LEU A 125 -11.09 -7.77 -0.12
N PRO A 126 -11.16 -7.27 1.11
CA PRO A 126 -11.64 -8.07 2.23
C PRO A 126 -13.04 -8.63 2.00
N ALA A 127 -13.32 -9.80 2.57
CA ALA A 127 -14.66 -10.40 2.49
C ALA A 127 -15.75 -9.41 2.96
N GLY A 128 -16.82 -9.30 2.18
CA GLY A 128 -17.93 -8.37 2.41
C GLY A 128 -17.71 -6.97 1.81
N CYS A 129 -16.56 -6.69 1.20
CA CYS A 129 -16.24 -5.37 0.64
C CYS A 129 -16.27 -5.34 -0.91
N ALA A 130 -16.82 -6.34 -1.58
CA ALA A 130 -16.83 -6.43 -3.05
C ALA A 130 -17.48 -5.21 -3.75
N ALA A 131 -18.47 -4.56 -3.10
CA ALA A 131 -19.09 -3.34 -3.65
C ALA A 131 -18.10 -2.19 -3.87
N PHE A 132 -16.98 -2.17 -3.15
CA PHE A 132 -15.93 -1.15 -3.30
C PHE A 132 -15.02 -1.36 -4.52
N GLU A 133 -15.19 -2.44 -5.29
CA GLU A 133 -14.49 -2.62 -6.56
C GLU A 133 -14.76 -1.47 -7.54
N LEU A 134 -15.98 -0.92 -7.52
CA LEU A 134 -16.36 0.23 -8.35
C LEU A 134 -15.71 1.56 -7.90
N SER A 135 -15.09 1.56 -6.72
CA SER A 135 -14.41 2.73 -6.16
C SER A 135 -12.88 2.67 -6.35
N ILE A 136 -12.38 1.73 -7.17
CA ILE A 136 -10.96 1.57 -7.46
C ILE A 136 -10.57 2.45 -8.65
N PHE A 137 -9.55 3.29 -8.45
CA PHE A 137 -8.96 4.18 -9.44
C PHE A 137 -7.46 3.95 -9.53
N GLY A 138 -6.89 4.06 -10.72
CA GLY A 138 -5.46 3.87 -10.96
C GLY A 138 -4.77 5.12 -11.48
N LEU A 139 -3.45 5.09 -11.42
CA LEU A 139 -2.62 6.03 -12.17
C LEU A 139 -2.87 5.86 -13.67
N ASP A 140 -2.71 6.93 -14.43
CA ASP A 140 -2.80 6.85 -15.90
C ASP A 140 -1.76 5.85 -16.43
N VAL A 141 -2.15 5.10 -17.46
CA VAL A 141 -1.27 4.07 -18.05
C VAL A 141 0.06 4.63 -18.58
N ARG A 142 0.11 5.92 -18.91
CA ARG A 142 1.29 6.63 -19.42
C ARG A 142 1.95 7.51 -18.34
N SER A 143 1.53 7.40 -17.09
CA SER A 143 2.11 8.20 -16.01
C SER A 143 3.51 7.71 -15.66
N HIS A 144 4.39 8.65 -15.28
CA HIS A 144 5.77 8.38 -14.91
C HIS A 144 5.88 7.40 -13.74
N LEU A 145 5.12 7.63 -12.67
CA LEU A 145 5.18 6.76 -11.49
C LEU A 145 4.72 5.33 -11.81
N ARG A 146 3.68 5.16 -12.65
CA ARG A 146 3.24 3.82 -13.07
C ARG A 146 4.31 3.14 -13.92
N GLU A 147 4.98 3.86 -14.79
CA GLU A 147 6.10 3.35 -15.59
C GLU A 147 7.26 2.90 -14.71
N VAL A 148 7.67 3.74 -13.75
CA VAL A 148 8.75 3.43 -12.80
C VAL A 148 8.46 2.15 -12.03
N ILE A 149 7.27 2.01 -11.47
CA ILE A 149 6.88 0.83 -10.69
C ILE A 149 6.77 -0.40 -11.58
N SER A 150 6.09 -0.29 -12.73
CA SER A 150 5.80 -1.44 -13.60
C SER A 150 7.04 -2.04 -14.24
N ASN A 151 8.02 -1.19 -14.59
CA ASN A 151 9.26 -1.59 -15.26
C ASN A 151 10.47 -1.63 -14.32
N ASP A 152 10.24 -1.45 -13.02
CA ASP A 152 11.28 -1.46 -11.98
C ASP A 152 12.46 -0.53 -12.32
N LEU A 153 12.16 0.72 -12.73
CA LEU A 153 13.15 1.68 -13.20
C LEU A 153 13.97 2.24 -12.03
N PRO A 154 15.30 2.40 -12.21
CA PRO A 154 16.20 2.84 -11.12
C PRO A 154 16.14 4.36 -10.84
N THR A 155 15.34 5.11 -11.60
CA THR A 155 15.22 6.57 -11.45
C THR A 155 13.75 6.97 -11.28
N LEU A 156 13.52 7.99 -10.46
CA LEU A 156 12.21 8.55 -10.17
C LEU A 156 12.29 10.07 -10.18
N ASP A 157 11.47 10.72 -11.00
CA ASP A 157 11.19 12.14 -10.88
C ASP A 157 10.03 12.34 -9.90
N GLU A 158 10.35 12.86 -8.71
CA GLU A 158 9.37 13.04 -7.63
C GLU A 158 8.28 14.06 -7.97
N ASN A 159 8.58 15.07 -8.80
CA ASN A 159 7.60 16.08 -9.23
C ASN A 159 6.61 15.46 -10.21
N MET A 160 7.09 14.76 -11.24
CA MET A 160 6.23 14.05 -12.18
C MET A 160 5.35 13.02 -11.44
N ALA A 161 5.93 12.26 -10.52
CA ALA A 161 5.18 11.29 -9.71
C ALA A 161 4.12 11.96 -8.82
N SER A 162 4.43 13.13 -8.25
CA SER A 162 3.46 13.93 -7.48
C SER A 162 2.28 14.37 -8.34
N ASP A 163 2.54 14.85 -9.56
CA ASP A 163 1.50 15.28 -10.49
C ASP A 163 0.62 14.10 -10.95
N ASP A 164 1.23 12.93 -11.19
CA ASP A 164 0.50 11.70 -11.52
C ASP A 164 -0.48 11.30 -10.41
N VAL A 165 0.00 11.34 -9.15
CA VAL A 165 -0.83 10.97 -7.99
C VAL A 165 -1.93 11.99 -7.76
N CYS A 166 -1.67 13.30 -7.91
CA CYS A 166 -2.70 14.33 -7.81
C CYS A 166 -3.76 14.15 -8.91
N SER A 167 -3.35 13.89 -10.16
CA SER A 167 -4.28 13.62 -11.27
C SER A 167 -5.17 12.39 -11.01
N ALA A 168 -4.59 11.31 -10.47
CA ALA A 168 -5.36 10.12 -10.11
C ALA A 168 -6.33 10.42 -8.95
N PHE A 169 -5.90 11.20 -7.97
CA PHE A 169 -6.74 11.63 -6.86
C PHE A 169 -7.92 12.49 -7.31
N GLU A 170 -7.71 13.45 -8.21
CA GLU A 170 -8.77 14.29 -8.77
C GLU A 170 -9.82 13.45 -9.53
N LYS A 171 -9.37 12.47 -10.33
CA LYS A 171 -10.25 11.52 -11.02
C LYS A 171 -11.04 10.62 -10.07
N ALA A 172 -10.41 10.23 -8.94
CA ALA A 172 -10.99 9.34 -7.95
C ALA A 172 -11.98 10.03 -7.01
N THR A 173 -11.99 11.37 -6.93
CA THR A 173 -12.77 12.09 -5.94
C THR A 173 -13.88 12.94 -6.55
N THR A 174 -15.02 12.94 -5.87
CA THR A 174 -16.19 13.76 -6.19
C THR A 174 -16.55 14.63 -4.98
N SER A 175 -17.65 15.38 -5.08
CA SER A 175 -18.21 16.10 -3.92
C SER A 175 -18.71 15.18 -2.82
N LYS A 176 -19.02 13.91 -3.14
CA LYS A 176 -19.46 12.90 -2.17
C LYS A 176 -18.31 12.21 -1.45
N THR A 177 -17.10 12.19 -2.04
CA THR A 177 -15.96 11.47 -1.49
C THR A 177 -15.49 12.12 -0.18
N LYS A 178 -15.48 11.36 0.90
CA LYS A 178 -15.11 11.76 2.27
C LYS A 178 -13.78 11.17 2.71
N ALA A 179 -13.36 10.05 2.10
CA ALA A 179 -12.13 9.36 2.44
C ALA A 179 -11.49 8.71 1.22
N VAL A 180 -10.17 8.51 1.27
CA VAL A 180 -9.43 7.72 0.28
C VAL A 180 -8.54 6.69 0.98
N ILE A 181 -8.38 5.52 0.34
CA ILE A 181 -7.35 4.56 0.67
C ILE A 181 -6.27 4.62 -0.41
N LEU A 182 -5.04 4.93 -0.04
CA LEU A 182 -3.88 4.74 -0.91
C LEU A 182 -3.42 3.29 -0.76
N GLU A 183 -3.81 2.46 -1.73
CA GLU A 183 -3.54 1.02 -1.70
C GLU A 183 -2.06 0.72 -1.93
N CYS A 184 -1.47 1.38 -2.94
CA CYS A 184 -0.08 1.20 -3.29
C CYS A 184 0.84 1.89 -2.27
N THR A 185 1.84 1.16 -1.79
CA THR A 185 2.78 1.63 -0.75
C THR A 185 3.75 2.71 -1.24
N ASN A 186 3.80 2.98 -2.54
CA ASN A 186 4.57 4.06 -3.15
C ASN A 186 3.78 5.40 -3.25
N LEU A 187 2.49 5.43 -2.87
CA LEU A 187 1.67 6.65 -2.92
C LEU A 187 1.75 7.54 -1.67
N PRO A 188 1.96 7.02 -0.45
CA PRO A 188 1.97 7.85 0.76
C PRO A 188 2.98 9.01 0.77
N PRO A 189 4.15 8.97 0.07
CA PRO A 189 5.03 10.13 -0.06
C PRO A 189 4.34 11.39 -0.59
N TYR A 190 3.30 11.24 -1.39
CA TYR A 190 2.59 12.33 -2.07
C TYR A 190 1.35 12.84 -1.32
N LYS A 191 1.08 12.37 -0.09
CA LYS A 191 -0.01 12.89 0.75
C LYS A 191 -0.01 14.41 0.92
N PRO A 192 1.15 15.08 1.10
CA PRO A 192 1.16 16.54 1.18
C PRO A 192 0.64 17.22 -0.10
N SER A 193 0.89 16.65 -1.27
CA SER A 193 0.38 17.17 -2.55
C SER A 193 -1.13 16.93 -2.68
N ILE A 194 -1.61 15.73 -2.32
CA ILE A 194 -3.04 15.41 -2.28
C ILE A 194 -3.79 16.38 -1.36
N ARG A 195 -3.29 16.65 -0.16
CA ARG A 195 -3.92 17.55 0.81
C ARG A 195 -3.99 19.01 0.32
N ARG A 196 -3.09 19.44 -0.56
CA ARG A 196 -3.18 20.76 -1.22
C ARG A 196 -4.32 20.81 -2.24
N VAL A 197 -4.67 19.69 -2.88
CA VAL A 197 -5.80 19.62 -3.81
C VAL A 197 -7.13 19.62 -3.04
N LYS A 198 -7.25 18.77 -2.01
CA LYS A 198 -8.45 18.66 -1.19
C LYS A 198 -8.11 18.11 0.19
N GLU A 199 -8.57 18.80 1.24
CA GLU A 199 -8.52 18.26 2.60
C GLU A 199 -9.50 17.09 2.73
N ILE A 200 -8.99 15.90 2.98
CA ILE A 200 -9.77 14.65 3.04
C ILE A 200 -9.08 13.63 3.96
N ALA A 201 -9.84 12.73 4.55
CA ALA A 201 -9.28 11.62 5.31
C ALA A 201 -8.52 10.66 4.38
N ILE A 202 -7.24 10.41 4.67
CA ILE A 202 -6.37 9.53 3.89
C ILE A 202 -5.96 8.34 4.76
N TYR A 203 -6.23 7.15 4.26
CA TYR A 203 -5.83 5.88 4.85
C TYR A 203 -4.81 5.19 3.94
N ASP A 204 -3.76 4.64 4.52
CA ASP A 204 -2.71 3.93 3.80
C ASP A 204 -2.02 2.92 4.71
N ILE A 205 -0.95 2.30 4.23
CA ILE A 205 -0.20 1.32 5.01
C ILE A 205 0.44 1.95 6.27
N LEU A 206 0.85 3.23 6.20
CA LEU A 206 1.49 3.92 7.32
C LEU A 206 0.47 4.21 8.42
N THR A 207 -0.75 4.65 8.06
CA THR A 207 -1.84 4.84 9.04
C THR A 207 -2.25 3.52 9.68
N ALA A 208 -2.21 2.41 8.92
CA ALA A 208 -2.47 1.08 9.47
C ALA A 208 -1.38 0.63 10.44
N ILE A 209 -0.10 0.88 10.11
CA ILE A 209 1.04 0.59 11.00
C ILE A 209 0.92 1.40 12.28
N GLU A 210 0.78 2.72 12.19
CA GLU A 210 0.69 3.62 13.35
C GLU A 210 -0.45 3.26 14.30
N SER A 211 -1.63 2.88 13.76
CA SER A 211 -2.77 2.44 14.56
C SER A 211 -2.51 1.14 15.34
N ASN A 212 -1.54 0.34 14.93
CA ASN A 212 -1.23 -0.97 15.53
C ASN A 212 0.11 -0.99 16.30
N LEU A 213 0.99 -0.05 16.02
CA LEU A 213 2.27 0.18 16.70
C LEU A 213 2.48 1.70 16.82
N PRO A 214 1.86 2.35 17.82
CA PRO A 214 1.89 3.80 17.99
C PRO A 214 3.32 4.36 18.13
N ASN A 215 3.54 5.55 17.58
CA ASN A 215 4.83 6.25 17.52
C ASN A 215 5.90 5.51 16.69
N SER A 216 5.49 4.69 15.74
CA SER A 216 6.40 4.00 14.84
C SER A 216 6.65 4.78 13.54
N VAL A 217 5.65 5.49 13.04
CA VAL A 217 5.73 6.28 11.81
C VAL A 217 6.05 7.74 12.14
N ASN A 218 6.90 8.36 11.33
CA ASN A 218 7.18 9.79 11.46
C ASN A 218 5.90 10.60 11.18
N PRO A 219 5.44 11.48 12.11
CA PRO A 219 4.16 12.17 12.02
C PRO A 219 3.95 12.98 10.73
N GLN A 220 5.03 13.44 10.08
CA GLN A 220 4.90 14.14 8.79
C GLN A 220 4.32 13.29 7.67
N PHE A 221 4.30 11.96 7.81
CA PHE A 221 3.77 11.01 6.83
C PHE A 221 2.44 10.38 7.26
N LEU A 222 1.79 10.88 8.30
CA LEU A 222 0.47 10.43 8.78
C LEU A 222 -0.69 11.27 8.27
#